data_18c1306620ba2c7167093f3914666875
#
_entry.id   18c1306620ba2c7167093f3914666875
#
_cell.length_a   1.000
_cell.length_b   1.000
_cell.length_c   1.000
_cell.angle_alpha   90.00
_cell.angle_beta   90.00
_cell.angle_gamma   90.00
#
_symmetry.space_group_name_H-M   'P 1'
#
loop_
_entity.id
_entity.type
_entity.pdbx_description
1 polymer ?
#
loop_
_entity_poly.entity_id
_entity_poly.type
_entity_poly.pdbx_seq_one_letter_code
_entity_poly.pdbx_strand_id
1 'polypeptide(L)'
;VAPAFIGRDARELETLVNDVYVYRSNYKYQGTPFWNCVAYLEASLFDMLGRAAGRSVGDLIGGAWRSEIPIYLSSMRRDTTPEEEVRWVGERLAETKAKAVKLKVGGRMRNNEDSVPGRTERLIALARRTWGDGLTLYVDANGSYDHGKAIEIGRQLVAHGYAWFEEPCPFEQYEETK
;
A
#
# COMPACT_ATOMS: atom_id res chain seq x y z
N VAL A 1 -8.03 -20.23 14.80
CA VAL A 1 -7.09 -19.30 15.49
C VAL A 1 -7.75 -18.75 16.75
N ALA A 2 -8.84 -17.97 16.66
CA ALA A 2 -9.47 -17.28 17.80
C ALA A 2 -9.72 -18.17 19.05
N PRO A 3 -10.27 -19.40 18.96
CA PRO A 3 -10.50 -20.21 20.16
C PRO A 3 -9.27 -20.49 21.03
N ALA A 4 -8.06 -20.42 20.45
CA ALA A 4 -6.83 -20.66 21.19
C ALA A 4 -6.39 -19.46 22.06
N PHE A 5 -7.00 -18.28 21.84
CA PHE A 5 -6.73 -17.06 22.61
C PHE A 5 -7.72 -16.82 23.74
N ILE A 6 -8.92 -17.40 23.65
CA ILE A 6 -9.99 -17.17 24.64
C ILE A 6 -9.58 -17.70 26.00
N GLY A 7 -9.69 -16.84 27.03
CA GLY A 7 -9.38 -17.19 28.41
C GLY A 7 -7.87 -17.24 28.74
N ARG A 8 -7.01 -16.84 27.81
CA ARG A 8 -5.56 -16.77 28.01
C ARG A 8 -5.12 -15.36 28.45
N ASP A 9 -3.98 -15.28 29.08
CA ASP A 9 -3.39 -14.01 29.46
C ASP A 9 -2.75 -13.30 28.27
N ALA A 10 -3.25 -12.11 27.94
CA ALA A 10 -2.76 -11.32 26.82
C ALA A 10 -1.28 -10.87 26.95
N ARG A 11 -0.75 -10.85 28.17
CA ARG A 11 0.66 -10.51 28.44
C ARG A 11 1.63 -11.56 27.92
N GLU A 12 1.15 -12.79 27.70
CA GLU A 12 1.93 -13.92 27.18
C GLU A 12 1.86 -14.00 25.63
N LEU A 13 1.90 -12.86 24.95
CA LEU A 13 1.63 -12.75 23.51
C LEU A 13 2.49 -13.71 22.67
N GLU A 14 3.80 -13.77 22.93
CA GLU A 14 4.73 -14.64 22.18
C GLU A 14 4.35 -16.11 22.34
N THR A 15 4.06 -16.54 23.58
CA THR A 15 3.60 -17.90 23.87
C THR A 15 2.28 -18.21 23.18
N LEU A 16 1.33 -17.27 23.19
CA LEU A 16 0.04 -17.40 22.53
C LEU A 16 0.18 -17.61 21.02
N VAL A 17 1.02 -16.81 20.37
CA VAL A 17 1.28 -16.93 18.92
C VAL A 17 1.92 -18.27 18.59
N ASN A 18 2.92 -18.70 19.37
CA ASN A 18 3.55 -20.00 19.19
C ASN A 18 2.58 -21.17 19.41
N ASP A 19 1.78 -21.12 20.48
CA ASP A 19 0.79 -22.15 20.78
C ASP A 19 -0.23 -22.31 19.64
N VAL A 20 -0.69 -21.19 19.05
CA VAL A 20 -1.58 -21.22 17.90
C VAL A 20 -0.91 -21.80 16.67
N TYR A 21 0.36 -21.49 16.45
CA TYR A 21 1.15 -22.01 15.33
C TYR A 21 1.26 -23.53 15.36
N VAL A 22 1.49 -24.10 16.54
CA VAL A 22 1.63 -25.56 16.70
C VAL A 22 0.29 -26.30 16.89
N TYR A 23 -0.78 -25.59 17.32
CA TYR A 23 -2.06 -26.18 17.63
C TYR A 23 -2.68 -26.91 16.43
N ARG A 24 -3.02 -28.21 16.60
CA ARG A 24 -3.60 -29.05 15.54
C ARG A 24 -2.88 -28.96 14.19
N SER A 25 -1.56 -28.79 14.23
CA SER A 25 -0.71 -28.66 13.04
C SER A 25 -1.00 -27.42 12.18
N ASN A 26 -1.42 -26.31 12.78
CA ASN A 26 -1.65 -25.05 12.08
C ASN A 26 -0.43 -24.57 11.27
N TYR A 27 0.79 -24.92 11.70
CA TYR A 27 2.00 -24.64 10.94
C TYR A 27 1.99 -25.18 9.49
N LYS A 28 1.11 -26.14 9.18
CA LYS A 28 0.91 -26.65 7.81
C LYS A 28 0.11 -25.70 6.92
N TYR A 29 -0.59 -24.74 7.51
CA TYR A 29 -1.39 -23.73 6.83
C TYR A 29 -0.67 -22.38 6.78
N GLN A 30 0.66 -22.41 6.74
CA GLN A 30 1.49 -21.22 6.63
C GLN A 30 1.07 -20.36 5.42
N GLY A 31 1.36 -19.07 5.51
CA GLY A 31 1.06 -18.12 4.48
C GLY A 31 -0.01 -17.12 4.92
N THR A 32 -0.38 -16.26 3.99
CA THR A 32 -1.26 -15.11 4.23
C THR A 32 -2.56 -15.44 4.98
N PRO A 33 -3.32 -16.52 4.65
CA PRO A 33 -4.58 -16.79 5.35
C PRO A 33 -4.39 -17.07 6.84
N PHE A 34 -3.35 -17.79 7.21
CA PHE A 34 -3.07 -18.10 8.62
C PHE A 34 -2.54 -16.87 9.36
N TRP A 35 -1.50 -16.25 8.83
CA TRP A 35 -0.84 -15.12 9.49
C TRP A 35 -1.71 -13.88 9.57
N ASN A 36 -2.59 -13.63 8.60
CA ASN A 36 -3.57 -12.56 8.72
C ASN A 36 -4.52 -12.78 9.88
N CYS A 37 -5.01 -14.02 10.09
CA CYS A 37 -5.86 -14.32 11.24
C CYS A 37 -5.13 -14.11 12.58
N VAL A 38 -3.84 -14.48 12.66
CA VAL A 38 -3.01 -14.24 13.85
C VAL A 38 -2.80 -12.74 14.05
N ALA A 39 -2.43 -12.01 12.99
CA ALA A 39 -2.15 -10.57 13.04
C ALA A 39 -3.35 -9.75 13.54
N TYR A 40 -4.57 -10.07 13.12
CA TYR A 40 -5.77 -9.38 13.62
C TYR A 40 -5.98 -9.57 15.12
N LEU A 41 -5.74 -10.78 15.64
CA LEU A 41 -5.83 -11.05 17.08
C LEU A 41 -4.70 -10.39 17.84
N GLU A 42 -3.48 -10.48 17.35
CA GLU A 42 -2.31 -9.84 17.94
C GLU A 42 -2.48 -8.31 18.03
N ALA A 43 -2.95 -7.66 16.96
CA ALA A 43 -3.26 -6.24 16.97
C ALA A 43 -4.30 -5.88 18.04
N SER A 44 -5.33 -6.73 18.20
CA SER A 44 -6.35 -6.54 19.24
C SER A 44 -5.79 -6.70 20.65
N LEU A 45 -4.86 -7.63 20.85
CA LEU A 45 -4.17 -7.83 22.14
C LEU A 45 -3.26 -6.64 22.46
N PHE A 46 -2.51 -6.11 21.49
CA PHE A 46 -1.71 -4.90 21.67
C PHE A 46 -2.58 -3.69 22.04
N ASP A 47 -3.72 -3.49 21.39
CA ASP A 47 -4.66 -2.41 21.75
C ASP A 47 -5.17 -2.57 23.19
N MET A 48 -5.56 -3.78 23.57
CA MET A 48 -6.03 -4.08 24.93
C MET A 48 -4.93 -3.86 25.98
N LEU A 49 -3.71 -4.32 25.75
CA LEU A 49 -2.58 -4.14 26.64
C LEU A 49 -2.19 -2.65 26.74
N GLY A 50 -2.19 -1.94 25.62
CA GLY A 50 -1.95 -0.51 25.59
C GLY A 50 -2.96 0.27 26.42
N ARG A 51 -4.26 -0.02 26.26
CA ARG A 51 -5.34 0.57 27.07
C ARG A 51 -5.16 0.26 28.54
N ALA A 52 -4.85 -0.96 28.91
CA ALA A 52 -4.64 -1.38 30.30
C ALA A 52 -3.41 -0.68 30.93
N ALA A 53 -2.36 -0.42 30.14
CA ALA A 53 -1.15 0.24 30.58
C ALA A 53 -1.19 1.77 30.45
N GLY A 54 -2.23 2.36 29.83
CA GLY A 54 -2.31 3.79 29.51
C GLY A 54 -1.23 4.22 28.51
N ARG A 55 -0.88 3.33 27.56
CA ARG A 55 0.18 3.52 26.55
C ARG A 55 -0.36 3.31 25.15
N SER A 56 0.25 3.96 24.18
CA SER A 56 -0.01 3.65 22.77
C SER A 56 0.58 2.28 22.39
N VAL A 57 0.05 1.66 21.34
CA VAL A 57 0.67 0.45 20.75
C VAL A 57 2.12 0.75 20.33
N GLY A 58 2.37 1.94 19.76
CA GLY A 58 3.72 2.37 19.43
C GLY A 58 4.68 2.35 20.61
N ASP A 59 4.22 2.79 21.81
CA ASP A 59 5.04 2.72 23.02
C ASP A 59 5.36 1.28 23.44
N LEU A 60 4.42 0.37 23.24
CA LEU A 60 4.62 -1.06 23.59
C LEU A 60 5.64 -1.75 22.69
N ILE A 61 5.79 -1.32 21.44
CA ILE A 61 6.68 -1.92 20.46
C ILE A 61 7.97 -1.14 20.21
N GLY A 62 8.37 -0.25 21.14
CA GLY A 62 9.66 0.43 21.08
C GLY A 62 9.61 1.95 21.10
N GLY A 63 8.42 2.54 21.15
CA GLY A 63 8.21 3.98 21.25
C GLY A 63 8.12 4.71 19.90
N ALA A 64 7.67 5.94 19.96
CA ALA A 64 7.50 6.78 18.78
C ALA A 64 8.83 7.44 18.40
N TRP A 65 9.32 7.15 17.20
CA TRP A 65 10.51 7.80 16.62
C TRP A 65 10.17 9.15 16.00
N ARG A 66 8.90 9.35 15.58
CA ARG A 66 8.41 10.59 14.97
C ARG A 66 7.00 10.88 15.48
N SER A 67 6.72 12.14 15.73
CA SER A 67 5.39 12.65 16.06
C SER A 67 4.60 13.09 14.83
N GLU A 68 5.30 13.39 13.75
CA GLU A 68 4.71 13.81 12.48
C GLU A 68 5.25 12.95 11.34
N ILE A 69 4.34 12.46 10.50
CA ILE A 69 4.67 11.64 9.34
C ILE A 69 4.09 12.32 8.11
N PRO A 70 4.92 12.67 7.11
CA PRO A 70 4.42 13.15 5.82
C PRO A 70 3.55 12.08 5.16
N ILE A 71 2.39 12.49 4.66
CA ILE A 71 1.48 11.61 3.94
C ILE A 71 1.39 12.00 2.46
N TYR A 72 1.04 11.05 1.63
CA TYR A 72 0.58 11.29 0.27
C TYR A 72 -0.88 10.89 0.10
N LEU A 73 -1.55 11.53 -0.84
CA LEU A 73 -2.89 11.17 -1.26
C LEU A 73 -2.79 9.98 -2.23
N SER A 74 -3.44 8.87 -1.93
CA SER A 74 -3.46 7.70 -2.81
C SER A 74 -4.81 7.57 -3.52
N SER A 75 -4.84 7.82 -4.82
CA SER A 75 -6.00 7.47 -5.63
C SER A 75 -6.08 5.97 -5.88
N MET A 76 -7.28 5.43 -5.84
CA MET A 76 -7.55 4.00 -6.06
C MET A 76 -8.27 3.74 -7.39
N ARG A 77 -8.50 4.77 -8.19
CA ARG A 77 -9.35 4.74 -9.37
C ARG A 77 -8.55 4.44 -10.64
N ARG A 78 -9.10 3.58 -11.51
CA ARG A 78 -8.53 3.23 -12.82
C ARG A 78 -9.53 3.39 -13.97
N ASP A 79 -10.79 3.49 -13.65
CA ASP A 79 -11.94 3.52 -14.57
C ASP A 79 -12.38 4.93 -14.95
N THR A 80 -11.59 5.94 -14.56
CA THR A 80 -11.83 7.35 -14.85
C THR A 80 -11.00 7.84 -16.03
N THR A 81 -11.48 8.87 -16.71
CA THR A 81 -10.63 9.63 -17.63
C THR A 81 -9.51 10.35 -16.88
N PRO A 82 -8.39 10.69 -17.53
CA PRO A 82 -7.34 11.50 -16.90
C PRO A 82 -7.86 12.82 -16.32
N GLU A 83 -8.78 13.47 -17.02
CA GLU A 83 -9.36 14.76 -16.63
C GLU A 83 -10.23 14.64 -15.37
N GLU A 84 -11.05 13.60 -15.29
CA GLU A 84 -11.85 13.30 -14.10
C GLU A 84 -10.97 12.96 -12.90
N GLU A 85 -9.90 12.20 -13.14
CA GLU A 85 -8.96 11.81 -12.10
C GLU A 85 -8.23 13.01 -11.52
N VAL A 86 -7.66 13.85 -12.40
CA VAL A 86 -6.91 15.05 -11.99
C VAL A 86 -7.82 16.05 -11.26
N ARG A 87 -9.04 16.22 -11.72
CA ARG A 87 -10.02 17.10 -11.04
C ARG A 87 -10.33 16.58 -9.64
N TRP A 88 -10.71 15.32 -9.51
CA TRP A 88 -11.07 14.73 -8.23
C TRP A 88 -9.91 14.74 -7.23
N VAL A 89 -8.70 14.38 -7.68
CA VAL A 89 -7.49 14.43 -6.85
C VAL A 89 -7.17 15.86 -6.44
N GLY A 90 -7.35 16.83 -7.36
CA GLY A 90 -7.14 18.25 -7.07
C GLY A 90 -8.04 18.78 -5.95
N GLU A 91 -9.31 18.38 -5.94
CA GLU A 91 -10.26 18.70 -4.85
C GLU A 91 -9.75 18.13 -3.51
N ARG A 92 -9.32 16.87 -3.48
CA ARG A 92 -8.78 16.23 -2.27
C ARG A 92 -7.47 16.85 -1.79
N LEU A 93 -6.60 17.27 -2.73
CA LEU A 93 -5.38 17.99 -2.38
C LEU A 93 -5.66 19.31 -1.67
N ALA A 94 -6.68 20.05 -2.13
CA ALA A 94 -7.08 21.30 -1.48
C ALA A 94 -7.55 21.08 -0.03
N GLU A 95 -8.22 19.96 0.25
CA GLU A 95 -8.71 19.61 1.58
C GLU A 95 -7.59 19.10 2.51
N THR A 96 -6.71 18.26 2.00
CA THR A 96 -5.72 17.52 2.82
C THR A 96 -4.40 18.24 3.00
N LYS A 97 -4.08 19.20 2.13
CA LYS A 97 -2.76 19.87 2.04
C LYS A 97 -1.59 18.88 1.83
N ALA A 98 -1.86 17.70 1.29
CA ALA A 98 -0.82 16.72 0.98
C ALA A 98 0.19 17.30 -0.03
N LYS A 99 1.47 16.91 0.12
CA LYS A 99 2.56 17.36 -0.74
C LYS A 99 2.97 16.30 -1.78
N ALA A 100 2.29 15.18 -1.78
CA ALA A 100 2.53 14.09 -2.72
C ALA A 100 1.22 13.37 -3.06
N VAL A 101 1.19 12.78 -4.25
CA VAL A 101 0.05 11.99 -4.76
C VAL A 101 0.58 10.72 -5.40
N LYS A 102 -0.11 9.63 -5.17
CA LYS A 102 0.06 8.37 -5.90
C LYS A 102 -1.16 8.10 -6.77
N LEU A 103 -0.95 7.99 -8.07
CA LEU A 103 -1.99 7.73 -9.08
C LEU A 103 -1.92 6.26 -9.51
N LYS A 104 -3.07 5.68 -9.80
CA LYS A 104 -3.14 4.35 -10.39
C LYS A 104 -2.99 4.42 -11.90
N VAL A 105 -2.12 3.56 -12.44
CA VAL A 105 -1.88 3.38 -13.87
C VAL A 105 -2.06 1.92 -14.28
N GLY A 106 -2.21 1.66 -15.57
CA GLY A 106 -2.48 0.31 -16.07
C GLY A 106 -3.83 -0.27 -15.64
N GLY A 107 -4.08 -1.50 -16.04
CA GLY A 107 -5.34 -2.22 -15.79
C GLY A 107 -5.33 -3.16 -14.58
N ARG A 108 -4.26 -3.23 -13.83
CA ARG A 108 -4.01 -4.20 -12.75
C ARG A 108 -3.66 -5.60 -13.28
N MET A 109 -2.67 -6.23 -12.67
CA MET A 109 -2.30 -7.64 -12.89
C MET A 109 -2.17 -8.04 -14.36
N ARG A 110 -1.14 -7.51 -15.04
CA ARG A 110 -0.72 -7.85 -16.42
C ARG A 110 -1.62 -7.35 -17.56
N ASN A 111 -1.28 -7.78 -18.75
CA ASN A 111 -1.83 -7.53 -20.09
C ASN A 111 -1.31 -6.26 -20.78
N ASN A 112 -0.50 -5.43 -20.13
CA ASN A 112 0.03 -4.18 -20.71
C ASN A 112 -1.06 -3.17 -21.13
N GLU A 113 -2.28 -3.33 -20.65
CA GLU A 113 -3.44 -2.55 -21.05
C GLU A 113 -3.92 -1.63 -19.91
N ASP A 114 -4.47 -0.52 -20.29
CA ASP A 114 -5.19 0.38 -19.40
C ASP A 114 -6.64 -0.06 -19.23
N SER A 115 -7.24 0.21 -18.07
CA SER A 115 -8.68 0.06 -17.87
C SER A 115 -9.51 0.99 -18.77
N VAL A 116 -8.94 2.14 -19.12
CA VAL A 116 -9.46 3.06 -20.14
C VAL A 116 -8.35 3.28 -21.17
N PRO A 117 -8.55 2.96 -22.44
CA PRO A 117 -7.48 2.98 -23.45
C PRO A 117 -6.68 4.28 -23.51
N GLY A 118 -5.34 4.18 -23.42
CA GLY A 118 -4.42 5.32 -23.46
C GLY A 118 -4.50 6.25 -22.24
N ARG A 119 -5.11 5.80 -21.15
CA ARG A 119 -5.25 6.58 -19.93
C ARG A 119 -3.91 6.87 -19.27
N THR A 120 -3.05 5.87 -19.13
CA THR A 120 -1.78 6.01 -18.38
C THR A 120 -0.92 7.13 -18.93
N GLU A 121 -0.64 7.14 -20.21
CA GLU A 121 0.26 8.12 -20.84
C GLU A 121 -0.32 9.54 -20.74
N ARG A 122 -1.61 9.68 -21.02
CA ARG A 122 -2.29 10.97 -20.89
C ARG A 122 -2.37 11.46 -19.44
N LEU A 123 -2.60 10.55 -18.48
CA LEU A 123 -2.66 10.91 -17.06
C LEU A 123 -1.29 11.37 -16.54
N ILE A 124 -0.20 10.69 -16.90
CA ILE A 124 1.16 11.07 -16.52
C ILE A 124 1.46 12.52 -16.95
N ALA A 125 1.22 12.81 -18.22
CA ALA A 125 1.48 14.15 -18.76
C ALA A 125 0.53 15.21 -18.19
N LEU A 126 -0.76 14.90 -18.07
CA LEU A 126 -1.78 15.82 -17.56
C LEU A 126 -1.54 16.18 -16.10
N ALA A 127 -1.29 15.19 -15.25
CA ALA A 127 -1.07 15.41 -13.83
C ALA A 127 0.14 16.34 -13.57
N ARG A 128 1.28 16.07 -14.21
CA ARG A 128 2.46 16.94 -14.09
C ARG A 128 2.19 18.35 -14.59
N ARG A 129 1.54 18.48 -15.74
CA ARG A 129 1.18 19.81 -16.28
C ARG A 129 0.24 20.58 -15.37
N THR A 130 -0.70 19.89 -14.73
CA THR A 130 -1.72 20.53 -13.87
C THR A 130 -1.14 20.96 -12.52
N TRP A 131 -0.32 20.14 -11.89
CA TRP A 131 0.17 20.38 -10.53
C TRP A 131 1.59 20.93 -10.47
N GLY A 132 2.29 20.98 -11.59
CA GLY A 132 3.67 21.50 -11.66
C GLY A 132 4.65 20.70 -10.81
N ASP A 133 5.83 21.30 -10.58
CA ASP A 133 6.93 20.63 -9.86
C ASP A 133 6.83 20.72 -8.33
N GLY A 134 5.89 21.52 -7.83
CA GLY A 134 5.65 21.67 -6.39
C GLY A 134 5.00 20.47 -5.71
N LEU A 135 4.48 19.51 -6.48
CA LEU A 135 3.84 18.30 -5.98
C LEU A 135 4.68 17.06 -6.35
N THR A 136 4.98 16.24 -5.38
CA THR A 136 5.65 14.94 -5.63
C THR A 136 4.64 13.94 -6.19
N LEU A 137 4.96 13.36 -7.34
CA LEU A 137 4.09 12.41 -8.02
C LEU A 137 4.67 11.00 -7.99
N TYR A 138 3.81 10.05 -7.66
CA TYR A 138 4.04 8.61 -7.69
C TYR A 138 3.01 7.95 -8.59
N VAL A 139 3.33 6.80 -9.12
CA VAL A 139 2.35 5.91 -9.76
C VAL A 139 2.44 4.49 -9.23
N ASP A 140 1.33 3.77 -9.32
CA ASP A 140 1.22 2.38 -8.94
C ASP A 140 0.47 1.62 -10.02
N ALA A 141 1.15 0.63 -10.62
CA ALA A 141 0.62 -0.21 -11.69
C ALA A 141 -0.07 -1.49 -11.18
N ASN A 142 0.20 -1.92 -9.95
CA ASN A 142 -0.25 -3.20 -9.39
C ASN A 142 -0.01 -4.40 -10.34
N GLY A 143 1.22 -4.53 -10.83
CA GLY A 143 1.64 -5.63 -11.67
C GLY A 143 1.03 -5.62 -13.08
N SER A 144 0.68 -4.45 -13.61
CA SER A 144 -0.01 -4.37 -14.92
C SER A 144 0.87 -4.73 -16.09
N TYR A 145 2.19 -4.56 -16.00
CA TYR A 145 3.07 -4.56 -17.16
C TYR A 145 4.04 -5.74 -17.15
N ASP A 146 4.44 -6.19 -18.34
CA ASP A 146 5.69 -6.90 -18.50
C ASP A 146 6.87 -5.93 -18.43
N HIS A 147 8.10 -6.45 -18.38
CA HIS A 147 9.31 -5.63 -18.26
C HIS A 147 9.48 -4.62 -19.40
N GLY A 148 9.11 -4.99 -20.63
CA GLY A 148 9.23 -4.10 -21.80
C GLY A 148 8.32 -2.88 -21.68
N LYS A 149 7.05 -3.09 -21.37
CA LYS A 149 6.09 -1.99 -21.15
C LYS A 149 6.40 -1.20 -19.88
N ALA A 150 6.86 -1.88 -18.82
CA ALA A 150 7.31 -1.20 -17.60
C ALA A 150 8.45 -0.21 -17.86
N ILE A 151 9.44 -0.59 -18.67
CA ILE A 151 10.54 0.30 -19.07
C ILE A 151 10.02 1.48 -19.91
N GLU A 152 9.10 1.25 -20.83
CA GLU A 152 8.48 2.31 -21.64
C GLU A 152 7.78 3.34 -20.76
N ILE A 153 6.92 2.90 -19.86
CA ILE A 153 6.22 3.77 -18.90
C ILE A 153 7.23 4.44 -17.96
N GLY A 154 8.22 3.71 -17.44
CA GLY A 154 9.27 4.25 -16.58
C GLY A 154 10.02 5.43 -17.22
N ARG A 155 10.35 5.34 -18.52
CA ARG A 155 10.97 6.45 -19.27
C ARG A 155 10.06 7.68 -19.32
N GLN A 156 8.76 7.50 -19.51
CA GLN A 156 7.81 8.61 -19.49
C GLN A 156 7.71 9.23 -18.09
N LEU A 157 7.71 8.41 -17.04
CA LEU A 157 7.70 8.89 -15.65
C LEU A 157 8.94 9.73 -15.33
N VAL A 158 10.12 9.29 -15.76
CA VAL A 158 11.37 10.07 -15.63
C VAL A 158 11.27 11.38 -16.37
N ALA A 159 10.81 11.37 -17.62
CA ALA A 159 10.66 12.58 -18.44
C ALA A 159 9.68 13.60 -17.83
N HIS A 160 8.73 13.15 -17.02
CA HIS A 160 7.75 13.98 -16.31
C HIS A 160 8.09 14.19 -14.83
N GLY A 161 9.29 13.81 -14.37
CA GLY A 161 9.75 14.06 -13.01
C GLY A 161 8.97 13.34 -11.92
N TYR A 162 8.41 12.16 -12.20
CA TYR A 162 7.81 11.29 -11.18
C TYR A 162 8.89 10.67 -10.31
N ALA A 163 8.63 10.56 -9.01
CA ALA A 163 9.60 10.11 -8.03
C ALA A 163 9.51 8.62 -7.70
N TRP A 164 8.41 7.96 -8.03
CA TRP A 164 8.19 6.56 -7.67
C TRP A 164 7.30 5.83 -8.68
N PHE A 165 7.70 4.60 -9.00
CA PHE A 165 6.94 3.65 -9.81
C PHE A 165 6.75 2.36 -9.03
N GLU A 166 5.56 2.17 -8.45
CA GLU A 166 5.21 1.04 -7.59
C GLU A 166 4.66 -0.11 -8.42
N GLU A 167 5.11 -1.31 -8.11
CA GLU A 167 4.67 -2.56 -8.71
C GLU A 167 4.52 -2.52 -10.24
N PRO A 168 5.56 -2.15 -10.99
CA PRO A 168 5.46 -2.12 -12.46
C PRO A 168 5.09 -3.49 -13.05
N CYS A 169 5.76 -4.56 -12.59
CA CYS A 169 5.54 -5.94 -12.99
C CYS A 169 4.82 -6.73 -11.89
N PRO A 170 4.27 -7.93 -12.17
CA PRO A 170 3.72 -8.81 -11.16
C PRO A 170 4.68 -9.03 -9.99
N PHE A 171 4.15 -9.08 -8.77
CA PHE A 171 4.93 -9.03 -7.52
C PHE A 171 5.91 -10.22 -7.35
N GLU A 172 5.69 -11.33 -8.01
CA GLU A 172 6.61 -12.48 -8.04
C GLU A 172 7.77 -12.32 -9.04
N GLN A 173 7.72 -11.30 -9.91
CA GLN A 173 8.72 -11.03 -10.95
C GLN A 173 9.70 -9.95 -10.48
N TYR A 174 10.55 -10.28 -9.50
CA TYR A 174 11.48 -9.31 -8.89
C TYR A 174 12.57 -8.85 -9.85
N GLU A 175 13.07 -9.72 -10.72
CA GLU A 175 14.14 -9.38 -11.66
C GLU A 175 13.63 -8.45 -12.76
N GLU A 176 12.38 -8.62 -13.18
CA GLU A 176 11.74 -7.73 -14.15
C GLU A 176 11.42 -6.35 -13.57
N THR A 177 11.20 -6.28 -12.26
CA THR A 177 10.94 -5.02 -11.56
C THR A 177 12.21 -4.23 -11.27
N LYS A 178 13.37 -4.90 -11.18
CA LYS A 178 14.67 -4.33 -10.85
C LYS A 178 15.20 -3.43 -11.95
#